data_018e447dc141479033450f04b78d8a87
#
_entry.id   018e447dc141479033450f04b78d8a87
#
_cell.length_a   1.000
_cell.length_b   1.000
_cell.length_c   1.000
_cell.angle_alpha   90.00
_cell.angle_beta   90.00
_cell.angle_gamma   90.00
#
_symmetry.space_group_name_H-M   'P 1'
#
loop_
_entity.id
_entity.type
_entity.pdbx_description
1 polymer ?
#
loop_
_entity_poly.entity_id
_entity_poly.type
_entity_poly.pdbx_seq_one_letter_code
_entity_poly.pdbx_strand_id
1 'polypeptide(L)'
;MAESPITTFTPNGGQSGEGPTVQQQKQMESAYANMRRKMAMQEIGRKIKHKIMVLSGKGGVGKSTVSTGLALSLAQQGHAVGILDIDITGPNVPKMMGLEGKRLHVEQGRIHPAQGHLGVKVISMAFLLEDEDTPVVWRGPIKLGAIQQFIGDVEWGELDYLVIDFPPGTSDEPLTVAQSLPDIDGMVIVTTPQDVALLDSRKSITFSESLKVPVLGVVENMSGYT
;
A
#
# COMPACT_ATOMS: atom_id res chain seq x y z
N MET A 1 8.73 84.26 14.16
CA MET A 1 9.63 83.12 13.93
C MET A 1 9.33 82.11 15.01
N ALA A 2 8.61 81.07 14.69
CA ALA A 2 8.23 80.01 15.60
C ALA A 2 8.91 78.71 15.17
N GLU A 3 9.80 78.21 16.00
CA GLU A 3 10.49 76.93 15.79
C GLU A 3 9.56 75.75 16.13
N SER A 4 9.44 74.83 15.18
CA SER A 4 8.71 73.58 15.36
C SER A 4 9.62 72.56 16.05
N PRO A 5 9.13 71.80 17.05
CA PRO A 5 9.93 70.77 17.69
C PRO A 5 10.02 69.52 16.80
N ILE A 6 11.24 69.08 16.59
CA ILE A 6 11.59 67.81 15.92
C ILE A 6 11.23 66.65 16.86
N THR A 7 10.21 65.88 16.50
CA THR A 7 9.86 64.66 17.21
C THR A 7 10.79 63.52 16.75
N THR A 8 11.69 63.11 17.62
CA THR A 8 12.54 61.94 17.41
C THR A 8 11.70 60.67 17.51
N PHE A 9 11.58 59.95 16.40
CA PHE A 9 10.98 58.64 16.33
C PHE A 9 11.97 57.59 16.91
N THR A 10 11.67 57.05 18.08
CA THR A 10 12.36 55.88 18.62
C THR A 10 11.69 54.66 18.06
N PRO A 11 12.37 53.79 17.29
CA PRO A 11 11.77 52.49 16.86
C PRO A 11 11.63 51.61 18.09
N ASN A 12 10.37 51.27 18.36
CA ASN A 12 9.96 50.39 19.44
C ASN A 12 10.55 48.97 19.20
N GLY A 13 11.01 48.37 20.29
CA GLY A 13 11.83 47.16 20.35
C GLY A 13 11.42 46.03 19.42
N GLY A 14 12.44 45.54 18.72
CA GLY A 14 12.34 44.30 17.95
C GLY A 14 11.91 43.15 18.85
N GLN A 15 10.80 42.51 18.48
CA GLN A 15 10.55 41.14 18.91
C GLN A 15 11.68 40.31 18.33
N SER A 16 12.58 39.87 19.20
CA SER A 16 13.54 38.82 18.93
C SER A 16 12.76 37.57 18.54
N GLY A 17 12.67 37.32 17.24
CA GLY A 17 12.08 36.08 16.74
C GLY A 17 12.95 34.93 17.24
N GLU A 18 12.56 34.32 18.35
CA GLU A 18 13.09 33.02 18.71
C GLU A 18 12.75 32.08 17.57
N GLY A 19 13.77 31.52 16.95
CA GLY A 19 13.58 30.49 15.93
C GLY A 19 12.77 29.32 16.48
N PRO A 20 12.15 28.53 15.62
CA PRO A 20 11.29 27.44 16.06
C PRO A 20 12.04 26.52 17.02
N THR A 21 11.40 26.17 18.14
CA THR A 21 11.95 25.25 19.12
C THR A 21 12.27 23.90 18.46
N VAL A 22 13.19 23.12 19.04
CA VAL A 22 13.56 21.78 18.53
C VAL A 22 12.31 20.89 18.36
N GLN A 23 11.31 21.05 19.19
CA GLN A 23 10.06 20.33 19.09
C GLN A 23 9.20 20.79 17.89
N GLN A 24 9.15 22.09 17.64
CA GLN A 24 8.48 22.67 16.47
C GLN A 24 9.19 22.29 15.17
N GLN A 25 10.54 22.27 15.17
CA GLN A 25 11.31 21.81 14.00
C GLN A 25 11.01 20.36 13.67
N LYS A 26 11.02 19.45 14.64
CA LYS A 26 10.66 18.04 14.45
C LYS A 26 9.22 17.87 13.95
N GLN A 27 8.28 18.66 14.44
CA GLN A 27 6.90 18.64 13.98
C GLN A 27 6.79 19.13 12.52
N MET A 28 7.49 20.20 12.17
CA MET A 28 7.53 20.71 10.79
C MET A 28 8.18 19.71 9.84
N GLU A 29 9.30 19.10 10.23
CA GLU A 29 9.96 18.07 9.41
C GLU A 29 9.05 16.86 9.19
N SER A 30 8.36 16.39 10.23
CA SER A 30 7.43 15.28 10.13
C SER A 30 6.21 15.62 9.26
N ALA A 31 5.66 16.82 9.38
CA ALA A 31 4.56 17.29 8.55
C ALA A 31 4.98 17.42 7.07
N TYR A 32 6.19 17.93 6.82
CA TYR A 32 6.75 18.04 5.47
C TYR A 32 7.01 16.66 4.85
N ALA A 33 7.56 15.72 5.61
CA ALA A 33 7.78 14.34 5.18
C ALA A 33 6.45 13.66 4.83
N ASN A 34 5.41 13.83 5.67
CA ASN A 34 4.08 13.28 5.40
C ASN A 34 3.42 13.89 4.16
N MET A 35 3.58 15.20 3.95
CA MET A 35 3.08 15.89 2.75
C MET A 35 3.77 15.38 1.49
N ARG A 36 5.10 15.26 1.51
CA ARG A 36 5.88 14.69 0.39
C ARG A 36 5.44 13.26 0.08
N ARG A 37 5.27 12.42 1.11
CA ARG A 37 4.79 11.04 0.94
C ARG A 37 3.40 11.01 0.30
N LYS A 38 2.48 11.85 0.76
CA LYS A 38 1.14 11.93 0.19
C LYS A 38 1.16 12.35 -1.28
N MET A 39 2.01 13.32 -1.64
CA MET A 39 2.19 13.72 -3.05
C MET A 39 2.77 12.58 -3.89
N ALA A 40 3.79 11.86 -3.38
CA ALA A 40 4.37 10.71 -4.06
C ALA A 40 3.35 9.59 -4.28
N MET A 41 2.53 9.27 -3.27
CA MET A 41 1.43 8.29 -3.40
C MET A 41 0.42 8.69 -4.48
N GLN A 42 0.06 9.98 -4.55
CA GLN A 42 -0.85 10.47 -5.59
C GLN A 42 -0.23 10.38 -6.99
N GLU A 43 1.05 10.70 -7.12
CA GLU A 43 1.77 10.60 -8.39
C GLU A 43 1.85 9.15 -8.87
N ILE A 44 2.21 8.23 -7.98
CA ILE A 44 2.26 6.80 -8.26
C ILE A 44 0.86 6.28 -8.64
N GLY A 45 -0.15 6.69 -7.88
CA GLY A 45 -1.54 6.33 -8.17
C GLY A 45 -1.99 6.73 -9.59
N ARG A 46 -1.48 7.84 -10.13
CA ARG A 46 -1.76 8.28 -11.52
C ARG A 46 -1.01 7.49 -12.59
N LYS A 47 0.16 6.93 -12.26
CA LYS A 47 0.95 6.09 -13.18
C LYS A 47 0.40 4.67 -13.30
N ILE A 48 -0.50 4.28 -12.42
CA ILE A 48 -1.14 2.97 -12.40
C ILE A 48 -2.59 3.14 -12.87
N LYS A 49 -2.94 2.58 -14.03
CA LYS A 49 -4.27 2.76 -14.64
C LYS A 49 -5.35 2.09 -13.81
N HIS A 50 -5.15 0.81 -13.47
CA HIS A 50 -6.13 0.01 -12.74
C HIS A 50 -5.55 -0.59 -11.46
N LYS A 51 -6.27 -0.48 -10.36
CA LYS A 51 -5.89 -0.95 -9.04
C LYS A 51 -6.96 -1.90 -8.51
N ILE A 52 -6.60 -3.16 -8.34
CA ILE A 52 -7.51 -4.24 -7.96
C ILE A 52 -7.07 -4.81 -6.63
N MET A 53 -7.93 -4.74 -5.63
CA MET A 53 -7.74 -5.36 -4.34
C MET A 53 -8.22 -6.82 -4.38
N VAL A 54 -7.46 -7.74 -3.80
CA VAL A 54 -7.90 -9.15 -3.65
C VAL A 54 -7.97 -9.49 -2.17
N LEU A 55 -9.16 -9.80 -1.71
CA LEU A 55 -9.47 -10.07 -0.32
C LEU A 55 -10.09 -11.46 -0.13
N SER A 56 -10.02 -11.97 1.09
CA SER A 56 -10.76 -13.14 1.51
C SER A 56 -11.18 -13.01 2.97
N GLY A 57 -12.34 -13.54 3.31
CA GLY A 57 -12.84 -13.51 4.68
C GLY A 57 -12.06 -14.42 5.63
N LYS A 58 -11.41 -15.48 5.12
CA LYS A 58 -10.58 -16.42 5.89
C LYS A 58 -9.32 -16.83 5.13
N GLY A 59 -8.35 -17.38 5.87
CA GLY A 59 -7.14 -17.98 5.29
C GLY A 59 -7.42 -19.32 4.58
N GLY A 60 -6.51 -19.71 3.69
CA GLY A 60 -6.54 -21.02 3.03
C GLY A 60 -7.52 -21.17 1.87
N VAL A 61 -8.21 -20.11 1.44
CA VAL A 61 -9.14 -20.14 0.29
C VAL A 61 -8.47 -20.02 -1.07
N GLY A 62 -7.14 -19.85 -1.11
CA GLY A 62 -6.38 -19.66 -2.35
C GLY A 62 -6.34 -18.21 -2.86
N LYS A 63 -6.50 -17.23 -1.98
CA LYS A 63 -6.45 -15.80 -2.30
C LYS A 63 -5.20 -15.42 -3.12
N SER A 64 -4.00 -15.74 -2.61
CA SER A 64 -2.74 -15.42 -3.29
C SER A 64 -2.58 -16.16 -4.62
N THR A 65 -3.17 -17.35 -4.76
CA THR A 65 -3.25 -18.09 -6.04
C THR A 65 -4.09 -17.31 -7.04
N VAL A 66 -5.23 -16.78 -6.61
CA VAL A 66 -6.11 -15.96 -7.45
C VAL A 66 -5.42 -14.64 -7.81
N SER A 67 -4.77 -13.97 -6.86
CA SER A 67 -4.01 -12.73 -7.09
C SER A 67 -2.91 -12.93 -8.12
N THR A 68 -2.10 -13.97 -7.94
CA THR A 68 -0.99 -14.31 -8.84
C THR A 68 -1.52 -14.74 -10.22
N GLY A 69 -2.56 -15.59 -10.25
CA GLY A 69 -3.20 -16.04 -11.49
C GLY A 69 -3.80 -14.88 -12.29
N LEU A 70 -4.45 -13.93 -11.63
CA LEU A 70 -4.98 -12.71 -12.25
C LEU A 70 -3.85 -11.88 -12.87
N ALA A 71 -2.78 -11.62 -12.10
CA ALA A 71 -1.65 -10.84 -12.59
C ALA A 71 -0.95 -11.50 -13.78
N LEU A 72 -0.72 -12.82 -13.73
CA LEU A 72 -0.11 -13.57 -14.84
C LEU A 72 -1.01 -13.59 -16.07
N SER A 73 -2.33 -13.75 -15.89
CA SER A 73 -3.29 -13.72 -17.00
C SER A 73 -3.30 -12.37 -17.71
N LEU A 74 -3.26 -11.26 -16.95
CA LEU A 74 -3.18 -9.91 -17.50
C LEU A 74 -1.82 -9.68 -18.20
N ALA A 75 -0.72 -10.12 -17.62
CA ALA A 75 0.61 -10.01 -18.23
C ALA A 75 0.71 -10.83 -19.52
N GLN A 76 0.08 -12.03 -19.59
CA GLN A 76 0.01 -12.84 -20.79
C GLN A 76 -0.76 -12.17 -21.92
N GLN A 77 -1.69 -11.27 -21.59
CA GLN A 77 -2.43 -10.44 -22.56
C GLN A 77 -1.63 -9.20 -23.01
N GLY A 78 -0.41 -9.01 -22.52
CA GLY A 78 0.48 -7.91 -22.89
C GLY A 78 0.37 -6.67 -22.02
N HIS A 79 -0.34 -6.73 -20.90
CA HIS A 79 -0.43 -5.60 -19.97
C HIS A 79 0.80 -5.49 -19.08
N ALA A 80 1.17 -4.27 -18.72
CA ALA A 80 2.18 -3.99 -17.70
C ALA A 80 1.53 -4.17 -16.30
N VAL A 81 1.98 -5.19 -15.56
CA VAL A 81 1.33 -5.61 -14.31
C VAL A 81 2.29 -5.58 -13.13
N GLY A 82 1.78 -5.11 -11.97
CA GLY A 82 2.42 -5.21 -10.68
C GLY A 82 1.60 -6.03 -9.69
N ILE A 83 2.27 -6.68 -8.74
CA ILE A 83 1.67 -7.29 -7.56
C ILE A 83 2.27 -6.63 -6.32
N LEU A 84 1.42 -6.15 -5.43
CA LEU A 84 1.76 -5.72 -4.09
C LEU A 84 1.19 -6.74 -3.09
N ASP A 85 2.08 -7.57 -2.54
CA ASP A 85 1.72 -8.58 -1.52
C ASP A 85 1.99 -8.00 -0.13
N ILE A 86 0.92 -7.73 0.60
CA ILE A 86 0.95 -7.18 1.95
C ILE A 86 0.61 -8.22 3.03
N ASP A 87 0.47 -9.50 2.66
CA ASP A 87 0.31 -10.59 3.61
C ASP A 87 1.66 -11.01 4.20
N ILE A 88 1.92 -10.59 5.44
CA ILE A 88 3.16 -10.90 6.13
C ILE A 88 3.13 -12.29 6.79
N THR A 89 1.93 -12.82 7.04
CA THR A 89 1.75 -14.08 7.77
C THR A 89 1.86 -15.31 6.89
N GLY A 90 1.69 -15.15 5.60
CA GLY A 90 1.81 -16.22 4.62
C GLY A 90 2.17 -15.67 3.24
N PRO A 91 3.37 -15.09 3.09
CA PRO A 91 3.76 -14.39 1.87
C PRO A 91 4.09 -15.39 0.75
N ASN A 92 3.05 -15.97 0.15
CA ASN A 92 3.20 -17.00 -0.88
C ASN A 92 3.49 -16.44 -2.28
N VAL A 93 3.24 -15.15 -2.51
CA VAL A 93 3.42 -14.53 -3.84
C VAL A 93 4.85 -14.64 -4.35
N PRO A 94 5.91 -14.36 -3.56
CA PRO A 94 7.28 -14.55 -4.04
C PRO A 94 7.57 -15.96 -4.56
N LYS A 95 7.13 -16.98 -3.83
CA LYS A 95 7.28 -18.39 -4.24
C LYS A 95 6.57 -18.68 -5.56
N MET A 96 5.32 -18.25 -5.69
CA MET A 96 4.52 -18.44 -6.91
C MET A 96 5.09 -17.68 -8.11
N MET A 97 5.84 -16.60 -7.87
CA MET A 97 6.46 -15.76 -8.90
C MET A 97 7.93 -16.10 -9.18
N GLY A 98 8.48 -17.16 -8.58
CA GLY A 98 9.88 -17.57 -8.76
C GLY A 98 10.88 -16.60 -8.14
N LEU A 99 10.51 -15.96 -7.03
CA LEU A 99 11.30 -14.92 -6.35
C LEU A 99 11.68 -15.30 -4.92
N GLU A 100 11.74 -16.62 -4.61
CA GLU A 100 12.15 -17.11 -3.31
C GLU A 100 13.56 -16.59 -2.95
N GLY A 101 13.76 -16.20 -1.70
CA GLY A 101 15.03 -15.66 -1.22
C GLY A 101 15.41 -14.28 -1.75
N LYS A 102 14.56 -13.65 -2.56
CA LYS A 102 14.78 -12.26 -2.97
C LYS A 102 14.54 -11.31 -1.79
N ARG A 103 15.35 -10.24 -1.77
CA ARG A 103 15.24 -9.15 -0.79
C ARG A 103 14.88 -7.85 -1.49
N LEU A 104 14.43 -6.87 -0.72
CA LEU A 104 14.19 -5.54 -1.25
C LEU A 104 15.48 -4.96 -1.82
N HIS A 105 15.39 -4.49 -3.04
CA HIS A 105 16.44 -3.69 -3.66
C HIS A 105 16.12 -2.21 -3.50
N VAL A 106 16.99 -1.50 -2.78
CA VAL A 106 16.83 -0.06 -2.55
C VAL A 106 18.02 0.65 -3.16
N GLU A 107 17.75 1.55 -4.10
CA GLU A 107 18.75 2.37 -4.75
C GLU A 107 18.33 3.83 -4.69
N GLN A 108 19.22 4.74 -4.25
CA GLN A 108 18.95 6.18 -4.12
C GLN A 108 17.68 6.51 -3.33
N GLY A 109 17.33 5.69 -2.33
CA GLY A 109 16.14 5.86 -1.50
C GLY A 109 14.82 5.43 -2.16
N ARG A 110 14.88 4.79 -3.34
CA ARG A 110 13.74 4.19 -4.04
C ARG A 110 13.78 2.68 -3.92
N ILE A 111 12.62 2.08 -3.78
CA ILE A 111 12.45 0.62 -3.76
C ILE A 111 12.18 0.15 -5.19
N HIS A 112 13.01 -0.77 -5.67
CA HIS A 112 12.82 -1.35 -7.00
C HIS A 112 12.10 -2.69 -6.89
N PRO A 113 10.98 -2.88 -7.62
CA PRO A 113 10.25 -4.13 -7.60
C PRO A 113 11.06 -5.25 -8.26
N ALA A 114 11.00 -6.46 -7.68
CA ALA A 114 11.54 -7.64 -8.30
C ALA A 114 10.71 -8.02 -9.54
N GLN A 115 11.36 -8.59 -10.55
CA GLN A 115 10.66 -9.08 -11.74
C GLN A 115 10.42 -10.59 -11.62
N GLY A 116 9.16 -10.98 -11.53
CA GLY A 116 8.72 -12.36 -11.53
C GLY A 116 8.41 -12.89 -12.93
N HIS A 117 7.65 -13.98 -12.99
CA HIS A 117 7.24 -14.59 -14.26
C HIS A 117 6.51 -13.58 -15.17
N LEU A 118 6.69 -13.69 -16.47
CA LEU A 118 6.10 -12.83 -17.52
C LEU A 118 6.40 -11.32 -17.32
N GLY A 119 7.48 -10.98 -16.59
CA GLY A 119 7.85 -9.58 -16.34
C GLY A 119 6.96 -8.86 -15.33
N VAL A 120 6.11 -9.55 -14.60
CA VAL A 120 5.28 -8.96 -13.54
C VAL A 120 6.18 -8.38 -12.45
N LYS A 121 5.98 -7.12 -12.12
CA LYS A 121 6.70 -6.45 -11.05
C LYS A 121 6.12 -6.85 -9.69
N VAL A 122 6.96 -7.29 -8.76
CA VAL A 122 6.52 -7.82 -7.46
C VAL A 122 7.18 -7.08 -6.32
N ILE A 123 6.38 -6.62 -5.38
CA ILE A 123 6.78 -6.22 -4.05
C ILE A 123 6.01 -7.07 -3.05
N SER A 124 6.71 -7.64 -2.08
CA SER A 124 6.11 -8.42 -1.01
C SER A 124 6.68 -8.03 0.34
N MET A 125 5.85 -8.09 1.36
CA MET A 125 6.27 -7.97 2.77
C MET A 125 7.31 -9.03 3.15
N ALA A 126 7.32 -10.18 2.46
CA ALA A 126 8.37 -11.20 2.63
C ALA A 126 9.79 -10.68 2.37
N PHE A 127 9.94 -9.74 1.44
CA PHE A 127 11.26 -9.19 1.10
C PHE A 127 11.90 -8.35 2.23
N LEU A 128 11.12 -8.02 3.26
CA LEU A 128 11.59 -7.35 4.48
C LEU A 128 12.10 -8.34 5.54
N LEU A 129 11.79 -9.62 5.39
CA LEU A 129 12.18 -10.66 6.35
C LEU A 129 13.64 -11.04 6.12
N GLU A 130 14.40 -11.15 7.19
CA GLU A 130 15.78 -11.62 7.12
C GLU A 130 15.86 -13.12 6.82
N ASP A 131 14.87 -13.86 7.29
CA ASP A 131 14.71 -15.30 7.13
C ASP A 131 13.22 -15.64 7.03
N GLU A 132 12.86 -16.51 6.08
CA GLU A 132 11.47 -16.92 5.84
C GLU A 132 10.90 -17.72 7.02
N ASP A 133 11.74 -18.39 7.80
CA ASP A 133 11.37 -19.23 8.94
C ASP A 133 11.33 -18.45 10.26
N THR A 134 11.79 -17.22 10.29
CA THR A 134 11.79 -16.42 11.52
C THR A 134 10.42 -15.76 11.74
N PRO A 135 9.68 -16.12 12.81
CA PRO A 135 8.42 -15.47 13.12
C PRO A 135 8.65 -14.01 13.52
N VAL A 136 8.30 -13.10 12.66
CA VAL A 136 8.38 -11.66 12.94
C VAL A 136 7.03 -11.15 13.42
N VAL A 137 7.00 -10.65 14.65
CA VAL A 137 5.81 -10.00 15.22
C VAL A 137 5.82 -8.52 14.82
N TRP A 138 5.14 -8.22 13.73
CA TRP A 138 4.93 -6.83 13.32
C TRP A 138 3.80 -6.21 14.13
N ARG A 139 4.13 -5.18 14.89
CA ARG A 139 3.09 -4.36 15.54
C ARG A 139 2.36 -3.54 14.48
N GLY A 140 1.02 -3.39 14.63
CA GLY A 140 0.17 -2.72 13.65
C GLY A 140 0.74 -1.42 13.06
N PRO A 141 1.22 -0.45 13.85
CA PRO A 141 1.77 0.80 13.31
C PRO A 141 2.98 0.62 12.39
N ILE A 142 3.85 -0.36 12.67
CA ILE A 142 5.04 -0.66 11.84
C ILE A 142 4.59 -1.26 10.51
N LYS A 143 3.64 -2.20 10.55
CA LYS A 143 3.07 -2.84 9.36
C LYS A 143 2.40 -1.82 8.44
N LEU A 144 1.55 -0.95 8.99
CA LEU A 144 0.88 0.09 8.22
C LEU A 144 1.88 1.10 7.63
N GLY A 145 2.95 1.43 8.37
CA GLY A 145 4.05 2.25 7.88
C GLY A 145 4.76 1.63 6.68
N ALA A 146 5.05 0.32 6.72
CA ALA A 146 5.67 -0.41 5.62
C ALA A 146 4.75 -0.45 4.38
N ILE A 147 3.45 -0.68 4.55
CA ILE A 147 2.47 -0.63 3.46
C ILE A 147 2.47 0.75 2.78
N GLN A 148 2.43 1.83 3.57
CA GLN A 148 2.49 3.18 3.03
C GLN A 148 3.81 3.45 2.28
N GLN A 149 4.91 2.90 2.78
CA GLN A 149 6.20 3.01 2.12
C GLN A 149 6.22 2.23 0.80
N PHE A 150 5.66 1.04 0.74
CA PHE A 150 5.55 0.27 -0.50
C PHE A 150 4.65 0.93 -1.55
N ILE A 151 3.66 1.69 -1.11
CA ILE A 151 2.84 2.48 -2.02
C ILE A 151 3.60 3.72 -2.51
N GLY A 152 4.32 4.43 -1.62
CA GLY A 152 4.89 5.75 -1.91
C GLY A 152 6.32 5.75 -2.43
N ASP A 153 7.14 4.78 -2.04
CA ASP A 153 8.59 4.79 -2.31
C ASP A 153 9.01 3.75 -3.37
N VAL A 154 8.07 2.88 -3.80
CA VAL A 154 8.34 1.90 -4.87
C VAL A 154 8.31 2.56 -6.24
N GLU A 155 9.33 2.29 -7.03
CA GLU A 155 9.41 2.73 -8.43
C GLU A 155 8.68 1.75 -9.35
N TRP A 156 7.34 1.78 -9.28
CA TRP A 156 6.50 0.95 -10.12
C TRP A 156 6.64 1.28 -11.61
N GLY A 157 6.96 2.55 -11.96
CA GLY A 157 6.84 3.04 -13.32
C GLY A 157 5.37 3.09 -13.77
N GLU A 158 5.16 3.06 -15.08
CA GLU A 158 3.81 2.95 -15.63
C GLU A 158 3.33 1.51 -15.56
N LEU A 159 2.12 1.31 -15.03
CA LEU A 159 1.43 0.02 -14.99
C LEU A 159 0.03 0.16 -15.56
N ASP A 160 -0.41 -0.88 -16.28
CA ASP A 160 -1.81 -1.03 -16.64
C ASP A 160 -2.61 -1.53 -15.43
N TYR A 161 -2.05 -2.48 -14.67
CA TYR A 161 -2.71 -3.07 -13.50
C TYR A 161 -1.77 -3.20 -12.30
N LEU A 162 -2.29 -2.88 -11.12
CA LEU A 162 -1.69 -3.24 -9.83
C LEU A 162 -2.68 -4.15 -9.10
N VAL A 163 -2.29 -5.39 -8.88
CA VAL A 163 -3.02 -6.35 -8.05
C VAL A 163 -2.48 -6.30 -6.64
N ILE A 164 -3.34 -6.10 -5.65
CA ILE A 164 -2.94 -5.96 -4.25
C ILE A 164 -3.49 -7.15 -3.48
N ASP A 165 -2.58 -8.02 -3.02
CA ASP A 165 -2.90 -9.22 -2.25
C ASP A 165 -2.88 -8.92 -0.75
N PHE A 166 -4.03 -9.04 -0.09
CA PHE A 166 -4.22 -8.69 1.32
C PHE A 166 -4.10 -9.91 2.24
N PRO A 167 -3.78 -9.73 3.53
CA PRO A 167 -3.97 -10.79 4.51
C PRO A 167 -5.44 -11.19 4.61
N PRO A 168 -5.74 -12.41 5.12
CA PRO A 168 -7.12 -12.82 5.29
C PRO A 168 -7.84 -11.99 6.37
N GLY A 169 -9.15 -11.81 6.19
CA GLY A 169 -10.00 -11.06 7.11
C GLY A 169 -10.20 -9.59 6.72
N THR A 170 -10.83 -8.84 7.63
CA THR A 170 -11.15 -7.41 7.48
C THR A 170 -10.34 -6.60 8.49
N SER A 171 -9.05 -6.54 8.30
CA SER A 171 -8.09 -5.82 9.15
C SER A 171 -7.85 -4.38 8.66
N ASP A 172 -6.89 -3.68 9.27
CA ASP A 172 -6.62 -2.25 8.97
C ASP A 172 -5.88 -2.03 7.64
N GLU A 173 -5.29 -3.06 7.07
CA GLU A 173 -4.48 -2.95 5.85
C GLU A 173 -5.28 -2.49 4.63
N PRO A 174 -6.47 -3.06 4.32
CA PRO A 174 -7.29 -2.59 3.21
C PRO A 174 -7.73 -1.14 3.35
N LEU A 175 -8.03 -0.70 4.59
CA LEU A 175 -8.36 0.69 4.87
C LEU A 175 -7.15 1.60 4.59
N THR A 176 -5.96 1.21 5.03
CA THR A 176 -4.72 1.96 4.80
C THR A 176 -4.43 2.11 3.31
N VAL A 177 -4.60 1.04 2.53
CA VAL A 177 -4.40 1.08 1.07
C VAL A 177 -5.44 1.98 0.42
N ALA A 178 -6.72 1.83 0.77
CA ALA A 178 -7.81 2.65 0.22
C ALA A 178 -7.64 4.15 0.53
N GLN A 179 -7.05 4.49 1.66
CA GLN A 179 -6.73 5.89 2.02
C GLN A 179 -5.46 6.41 1.34
N SER A 180 -4.55 5.52 0.95
CA SER A 180 -3.24 5.87 0.40
C SER A 180 -3.22 5.92 -1.13
N LEU A 181 -3.97 5.05 -1.78
CA LEU A 181 -4.08 4.99 -3.24
C LEU A 181 -5.39 5.63 -3.72
N PRO A 182 -5.32 6.64 -4.57
CA PRO A 182 -6.52 7.20 -5.20
C PRO A 182 -7.08 6.22 -6.26
N ASP A 183 -8.38 6.33 -6.51
CA ASP A 183 -9.05 5.71 -7.65
C ASP A 183 -8.83 4.19 -7.73
N ILE A 184 -9.13 3.47 -6.63
CA ILE A 184 -9.16 2.02 -6.63
C ILE A 184 -10.39 1.57 -7.44
N ASP A 185 -10.17 0.78 -8.50
CA ASP A 185 -11.25 0.33 -9.40
C ASP A 185 -12.22 -0.63 -8.72
N GLY A 186 -11.71 -1.46 -7.81
CA GLY A 186 -12.56 -2.34 -7.03
C GLY A 186 -11.82 -3.49 -6.37
N MET A 187 -12.60 -4.43 -5.82
CA MET A 187 -12.06 -5.60 -5.16
C MET A 187 -12.65 -6.90 -5.70
N VAL A 188 -11.81 -7.92 -5.70
CA VAL A 188 -12.17 -9.31 -5.93
C VAL A 188 -12.18 -10.03 -4.58
N ILE A 189 -13.26 -10.73 -4.26
CA ILE A 189 -13.40 -11.50 -3.03
C ILE A 189 -13.22 -12.97 -3.36
N VAL A 190 -12.26 -13.62 -2.69
CA VAL A 190 -11.99 -15.05 -2.88
C VAL A 190 -12.63 -15.84 -1.75
N THR A 191 -13.39 -16.87 -2.10
CA THR A 191 -14.09 -17.75 -1.17
C THR A 191 -14.01 -19.21 -1.61
N THR A 192 -14.57 -20.11 -0.78
CA THR A 192 -14.79 -21.52 -1.09
C THR A 192 -16.26 -21.86 -0.84
N PRO A 193 -16.82 -22.95 -1.39
CA PRO A 193 -18.26 -23.28 -1.30
C PRO A 193 -18.75 -23.69 0.11
N GLN A 194 -17.89 -23.61 1.11
CA GLN A 194 -18.24 -23.97 2.48
C GLN A 194 -19.04 -22.84 3.15
N ASP A 195 -20.12 -23.21 3.87
CA ASP A 195 -21.01 -22.24 4.55
C ASP A 195 -20.28 -21.24 5.44
N VAL A 196 -19.24 -21.69 6.17
CA VAL A 196 -18.43 -20.83 7.02
C VAL A 196 -17.69 -19.78 6.20
N ALA A 197 -17.19 -20.13 5.00
CA ALA A 197 -16.50 -19.19 4.11
C ALA A 197 -17.46 -18.16 3.53
N LEU A 198 -18.71 -18.54 3.26
CA LEU A 198 -19.73 -17.63 2.76
C LEU A 198 -20.11 -16.56 3.78
N LEU A 199 -20.17 -16.89 5.08
CA LEU A 199 -20.40 -15.90 6.14
C LEU A 199 -19.30 -14.83 6.18
N ASP A 200 -18.05 -15.26 6.09
CA ASP A 200 -16.91 -14.34 6.11
C ASP A 200 -16.81 -13.52 4.81
N SER A 201 -17.21 -14.08 3.68
CA SER A 201 -17.31 -13.36 2.41
C SER A 201 -18.36 -12.25 2.45
N ARG A 202 -19.51 -12.47 3.11
CA ARG A 202 -20.51 -11.41 3.34
C ARG A 202 -19.95 -10.25 4.15
N LYS A 203 -19.13 -10.53 5.17
CA LYS A 203 -18.44 -9.49 5.94
C LYS A 203 -17.48 -8.69 5.05
N SER A 204 -16.76 -9.36 4.13
CA SER A 204 -15.88 -8.70 3.17
C SER A 204 -16.65 -7.80 2.20
N ILE A 205 -17.86 -8.19 1.79
CA ILE A 205 -18.74 -7.34 0.95
C ILE A 205 -19.19 -6.10 1.73
N THR A 206 -19.70 -6.26 2.95
CA THR A 206 -20.09 -5.11 3.80
C THR A 206 -18.88 -4.19 4.08
N PHE A 207 -17.70 -4.78 4.24
CA PHE A 207 -16.47 -4.01 4.42
C PHE A 207 -16.13 -3.19 3.17
N SER A 208 -16.36 -3.72 1.96
CA SER A 208 -16.17 -2.98 0.71
C SER A 208 -17.01 -1.71 0.64
N GLU A 209 -18.26 -1.80 1.11
CA GLU A 209 -19.17 -0.64 1.17
C GLU A 209 -18.61 0.44 2.11
N SER A 210 -18.05 0.04 3.27
CA SER A 210 -17.43 0.98 4.22
C SER A 210 -16.20 1.69 3.64
N LEU A 211 -15.45 1.01 2.78
CA LEU A 211 -14.29 1.56 2.07
C LEU A 211 -14.69 2.37 0.83
N LYS A 212 -15.95 2.30 0.41
CA LYS A 212 -16.44 2.86 -0.87
C LYS A 212 -15.70 2.31 -2.09
N VAL A 213 -15.27 1.06 -2.02
CA VAL A 213 -14.59 0.35 -3.10
C VAL A 213 -15.56 -0.70 -3.64
N PRO A 214 -15.93 -0.67 -4.92
CA PRO A 214 -16.90 -1.60 -5.48
C PRO A 214 -16.37 -3.03 -5.53
N VAL A 215 -17.25 -4.03 -5.34
CA VAL A 215 -16.92 -5.44 -5.56
C VAL A 215 -17.01 -5.72 -7.07
N LEU A 216 -15.88 -6.05 -7.69
CA LEU A 216 -15.80 -6.43 -9.11
C LEU A 216 -16.33 -7.83 -9.36
N GLY A 217 -16.16 -8.71 -8.38
CA GLY A 217 -16.63 -10.09 -8.48
C GLY A 217 -16.22 -10.93 -7.26
N VAL A 218 -16.80 -12.13 -7.21
CA VAL A 218 -16.48 -13.15 -6.22
C VAL A 218 -15.92 -14.36 -6.97
N VAL A 219 -14.75 -14.84 -6.54
CA VAL A 219 -14.13 -16.06 -7.05
C VAL A 219 -14.41 -17.18 -6.05
N GLU A 220 -15.28 -18.11 -6.40
CA GLU A 220 -15.47 -19.35 -5.66
C GLU A 220 -14.42 -20.35 -6.10
N ASN A 221 -13.39 -20.51 -5.28
CA ASN A 221 -12.29 -21.43 -5.52
C ASN A 221 -12.57 -22.79 -4.87
N MET A 222 -11.91 -23.84 -5.33
CA MET A 222 -12.08 -25.21 -4.83
C MET A 222 -13.54 -25.72 -4.97
N SER A 223 -14.28 -25.16 -5.90
CA SER A 223 -15.62 -25.63 -6.26
C SER A 223 -15.53 -26.59 -7.46
N GLY A 224 -16.12 -27.75 -7.37
CA GLY A 224 -16.14 -28.73 -8.45
C GLY A 224 -15.01 -29.76 -8.43
N TYR A 225 -14.40 -30.01 -7.30
CA TYR A 225 -13.61 -31.22 -7.08
C TYR A 225 -14.59 -32.41 -7.01
N THR A 226 -14.63 -33.18 -8.08
CA THR A 226 -15.27 -34.51 -8.13
C THR A 226 -14.22 -35.59 -7.95
#